data_aac1f6a895e027be94afd3aedd5de4dd
#
_entry.id   aac1f6a895e027be94afd3aedd5de4dd
#
_cell.length_a   1.000
_cell.length_b   1.000
_cell.length_c   1.000
_cell.angle_alpha   90.00
_cell.angle_beta   90.00
_cell.angle_gamma   90.00
#
_symmetry.space_group_name_H-M   'P 1'
#
loop_
_entity.id
_entity.type
_entity.pdbx_description
1 polymer ?
#
loop_
_entity_poly.entity_id
_entity_poly.type
_entity_poly.pdbx_seq_one_letter_code
_entity_poly.pdbx_strand_id
1 'polypeptide(L)'
;MRYSFHHFLMLTALAFSTLPILGCGGDNNSKSYIPDFKPQPQPTEDYKYAKAPGTIRLMTYNSFYCKSNTDSKIFTEEHTRNFGEVIKALHPDVIAIQELDSACNGRSQRYLLQEIQQAAGDDYNIVFGSAAPYDGGKIGCGVMYKKTLQPTAIRQVALPGHEKRKLILISFPQFNFIGTHLDLETPHRQSSIEQLQHELPTLPNAPVFFAGDLNDSPMWKAEVSAFPKLLQNFTILSATTGSLPDEPNETIDYVLVDKAHQNKVEVKQTHVVKQLYMNGSVKETKTVSDHYPVFVDVKLK
;
A
#
# COMPACT_ATOMS: atom_id res chain seq x y z
N MET A 1 11.36 27.76 -4.61
CA MET A 1 10.49 28.41 -3.62
C MET A 1 10.02 27.35 -2.65
N ARG A 2 10.39 27.47 -1.39
CA ARG A 2 10.03 26.50 -0.35
C ARG A 2 8.66 26.86 0.18
N TYR A 3 7.67 25.99 0.08
CA TYR A 3 6.41 26.12 0.81
C TYR A 3 6.58 25.46 2.18
N SER A 4 6.60 26.31 3.20
CA SER A 4 6.59 25.92 4.60
C SER A 4 5.15 25.73 5.04
N PHE A 5 4.77 24.51 5.44
CA PHE A 5 3.50 24.29 6.12
C PHE A 5 3.60 24.81 7.56
N HIS A 6 2.85 25.87 7.85
CA HIS A 6 2.67 26.39 9.19
C HIS A 6 1.60 25.58 9.91
N HIS A 7 2.00 24.94 10.99
CA HIS A 7 1.07 24.38 11.97
C HIS A 7 0.35 25.52 12.70
N PHE A 8 -0.97 25.52 12.60
CA PHE A 8 -1.82 26.38 13.43
C PHE A 8 -2.25 25.57 14.66
N LEU A 9 -1.64 25.83 15.80
CA LEU A 9 -2.07 25.32 17.11
C LEU A 9 -3.28 26.16 17.57
N MET A 10 -4.47 25.59 17.58
CA MET A 10 -5.60 26.16 18.33
C MET A 10 -5.69 25.49 19.71
N LEU A 11 -5.29 26.23 20.73
CA LEU A 11 -5.62 25.93 22.12
C LEU A 11 -7.10 26.29 22.35
N THR A 12 -7.94 25.28 22.57
CA THR A 12 -9.27 25.50 23.14
C THR A 12 -9.23 25.13 24.63
N ALA A 13 -9.39 26.14 25.47
CA ALA A 13 -9.55 25.98 26.91
C ALA A 13 -10.93 25.38 27.22
N LEU A 14 -10.99 24.23 27.85
CA LEU A 14 -12.21 23.68 28.44
C LEU A 14 -12.45 24.35 29.80
N ALA A 15 -13.53 25.11 29.88
CA ALA A 15 -14.08 25.60 31.15
C ALA A 15 -14.94 24.49 31.76
N PHE A 16 -14.56 24.02 32.93
CA PHE A 16 -15.40 23.17 33.81
C PHE A 16 -16.50 24.01 34.47
N SER A 17 -17.76 23.77 34.14
CA SER A 17 -18.90 24.25 34.90
C SER A 17 -19.47 23.11 35.74
N THR A 18 -19.36 23.24 37.06
CA THR A 18 -20.02 22.38 38.01
C THR A 18 -21.48 22.79 38.19
N LEU A 19 -22.41 21.89 37.92
CA LEU A 19 -23.82 22.03 38.28
C LEU A 19 -24.15 21.06 39.43
N PRO A 20 -24.98 21.46 40.42
CA PRO A 20 -25.28 20.64 41.54
C PRO A 20 -26.34 19.59 41.26
N ILE A 21 -26.14 18.42 41.84
CA ILE A 21 -27.06 17.29 41.78
C ILE A 21 -28.18 17.55 42.77
N LEU A 22 -29.40 17.73 42.28
CA LEU A 22 -30.63 17.60 43.08
C LEU A 22 -31.12 16.14 42.95
N GLY A 23 -31.14 15.44 44.07
CA GLY A 23 -31.71 14.11 44.18
C GLY A 23 -33.24 14.14 44.14
N CYS A 24 -33.81 13.22 43.35
CA CYS A 24 -35.18 12.74 43.57
C CYS A 24 -35.15 11.22 43.49
N GLY A 25 -35.54 10.59 44.57
CA GLY A 25 -35.70 9.15 44.63
C GLY A 25 -36.89 8.69 43.78
N GLY A 26 -36.73 7.55 43.17
CA GLY A 26 -37.76 6.82 42.46
C GLY A 26 -37.28 5.41 42.19
N ASP A 27 -37.78 4.48 42.99
CA ASP A 27 -37.62 3.04 42.77
C ASP A 27 -38.15 2.67 41.37
N ASN A 28 -37.28 2.27 40.46
CA ASN A 28 -37.68 1.47 39.35
C ASN A 28 -36.61 0.40 39.05
N ASN A 29 -36.98 -0.79 39.39
CA ASN A 29 -36.27 -2.05 39.21
C ASN A 29 -36.27 -2.41 37.71
N SER A 30 -35.64 -1.58 36.87
CA SER A 30 -35.33 -1.95 35.47
C SER A 30 -33.92 -2.54 35.47
N LYS A 31 -33.85 -3.88 35.51
CA LYS A 31 -32.62 -4.58 35.12
C LYS A 31 -32.27 -4.15 33.71
N SER A 32 -31.32 -3.25 33.60
CA SER A 32 -30.69 -2.99 32.30
C SER A 32 -30.04 -4.30 31.83
N TYR A 33 -30.63 -4.89 30.80
CA TYR A 33 -30.01 -6.01 30.06
C TYR A 33 -28.73 -5.48 29.44
N ILE A 34 -27.60 -5.67 30.10
CA ILE A 34 -26.29 -5.57 29.49
C ILE A 34 -26.12 -6.89 28.74
N PRO A 35 -26.12 -6.91 27.40
CA PRO A 35 -25.81 -8.14 26.70
C PRO A 35 -24.44 -8.62 27.18
N ASP A 36 -24.39 -9.89 27.58
CA ASP A 36 -23.16 -10.56 27.94
C ASP A 36 -22.28 -10.59 26.71
N PHE A 37 -21.48 -9.55 26.52
CA PHE A 37 -20.55 -9.43 25.40
C PHE A 37 -19.43 -10.42 25.67
N LYS A 38 -19.64 -11.68 25.30
CA LYS A 38 -18.56 -12.65 25.26
C LYS A 38 -17.57 -12.14 24.21
N PRO A 39 -16.33 -11.81 24.59
CA PRO A 39 -15.31 -11.46 23.61
C PRO A 39 -15.28 -12.59 22.59
N GLN A 40 -15.48 -12.27 21.32
CA GLN A 40 -15.23 -13.22 20.24
C GLN A 40 -13.79 -13.72 20.44
N PRO A 41 -13.54 -15.04 20.39
CA PRO A 41 -12.18 -15.54 20.44
C PRO A 41 -11.38 -14.81 19.37
N GLN A 42 -10.33 -14.12 19.80
CA GLN A 42 -9.38 -13.50 18.86
C GLN A 42 -8.87 -14.63 17.95
N PRO A 43 -8.91 -14.46 16.62
CA PRO A 43 -8.40 -15.48 15.74
C PRO A 43 -6.95 -15.77 16.11
N THR A 44 -6.64 -17.02 16.37
CA THR A 44 -5.30 -17.49 16.75
C THR A 44 -4.31 -17.40 15.59
N GLU A 45 -4.83 -17.24 14.36
CA GLU A 45 -4.11 -16.97 13.11
C GLU A 45 -4.94 -16.01 12.29
N ASP A 46 -4.34 -15.32 11.32
CA ASP A 46 -5.04 -14.26 10.59
C ASP A 46 -5.90 -14.81 9.44
N TYR A 47 -6.89 -15.63 9.80
CA TYR A 47 -7.85 -16.19 8.84
C TYR A 47 -8.62 -15.13 8.07
N LYS A 48 -8.70 -13.90 8.59
CA LYS A 48 -9.37 -12.79 7.90
C LYS A 48 -8.75 -12.49 6.54
N TYR A 49 -7.45 -12.72 6.42
CA TYR A 49 -6.69 -12.46 5.20
C TYR A 49 -6.19 -13.74 4.52
N ALA A 50 -6.73 -14.90 4.91
CA ALA A 50 -6.38 -16.15 4.25
C ALA A 50 -6.65 -16.04 2.75
N LYS A 51 -5.64 -16.40 1.94
CA LYS A 51 -5.77 -16.37 0.49
C LYS A 51 -6.71 -17.47 0.01
N ALA A 52 -7.70 -17.12 -0.81
CA ALA A 52 -8.62 -18.09 -1.38
C ALA A 52 -7.86 -19.06 -2.32
N PRO A 53 -8.20 -20.37 -2.32
CA PRO A 53 -7.55 -21.33 -3.19
C PRO A 53 -7.68 -20.96 -4.68
N GLY A 54 -6.58 -21.12 -5.43
CA GLY A 54 -6.57 -20.87 -6.88
C GLY A 54 -6.62 -19.38 -7.25
N THR A 55 -6.31 -18.49 -6.31
CA THR A 55 -6.19 -17.04 -6.56
C THR A 55 -4.73 -16.61 -6.62
N ILE A 56 -4.51 -15.47 -7.26
CA ILE A 56 -3.27 -14.69 -7.23
C ILE A 56 -3.51 -13.51 -6.31
N ARG A 57 -2.67 -13.32 -5.30
CA ARG A 57 -2.67 -12.13 -4.46
C ARG A 57 -1.72 -11.08 -5.02
N LEU A 58 -2.29 -9.95 -5.42
CA LEU A 58 -1.57 -8.78 -5.89
C LEU A 58 -1.64 -7.71 -4.80
N MET A 59 -0.52 -7.06 -4.53
CA MET A 59 -0.42 -6.14 -3.39
C MET A 59 0.40 -4.90 -3.75
N THR A 60 0.13 -3.79 -3.09
CA THR A 60 0.98 -2.61 -3.03
C THR A 60 1.20 -2.19 -1.57
N TYR A 61 2.40 -1.74 -1.24
CA TYR A 61 2.72 -1.27 0.10
C TYR A 61 3.90 -0.29 0.05
N ASN A 62 3.64 0.99 0.34
CA ASN A 62 4.69 1.98 0.51
C ASN A 62 5.45 1.70 1.81
N SER A 63 6.77 1.59 1.76
CA SER A 63 7.59 1.18 2.89
C SER A 63 7.98 2.33 3.81
N PHE A 64 7.76 3.57 3.39
CA PHE A 64 8.25 4.75 4.10
C PHE A 64 9.76 4.64 4.39
N TYR A 65 10.51 4.09 3.44
CA TYR A 65 11.94 3.74 3.62
C TYR A 65 12.21 2.89 4.87
N CYS A 66 11.23 2.14 5.37
CA CYS A 66 11.30 1.40 6.65
C CYS A 66 11.73 2.25 7.85
N LYS A 67 11.28 3.51 7.92
CA LYS A 67 11.55 4.41 9.05
C LYS A 67 10.71 4.14 10.30
N SER A 68 9.66 3.36 10.18
CA SER A 68 8.56 3.27 11.15
C SER A 68 7.76 4.58 11.29
N ASN A 69 6.48 4.46 11.58
CA ASN A 69 5.59 5.63 11.74
C ASN A 69 5.34 6.00 13.21
N THR A 70 5.96 5.32 14.17
CA THR A 70 5.69 5.54 15.61
C THR A 70 6.75 6.32 16.35
N ASP A 71 8.03 6.17 15.97
CA ASP A 71 9.15 6.71 16.72
C ASP A 71 9.75 7.95 16.07
N SER A 72 11.04 8.15 16.29
CA SER A 72 11.83 9.23 15.69
C SER A 72 11.97 9.13 14.15
N LYS A 73 11.26 8.21 13.52
CA LYS A 73 11.30 7.92 12.06
C LYS A 73 12.72 7.60 11.60
N ILE A 74 13.45 6.85 12.39
CA ILE A 74 14.82 6.41 12.11
C ILE A 74 14.83 5.09 11.34
N PHE A 75 15.91 4.86 10.59
CA PHE A 75 16.15 3.61 9.90
C PHE A 75 16.79 2.60 10.85
N THR A 76 16.19 1.42 10.98
CA THR A 76 16.73 0.31 11.73
C THR A 76 16.49 -1.00 11.02
N GLU A 77 17.33 -2.01 11.29
CA GLU A 77 17.10 -3.37 10.80
C GLU A 77 15.79 -3.97 11.33
N GLU A 78 15.42 -3.59 12.55
CA GLU A 78 14.16 -4.03 13.15
C GLU A 78 12.95 -3.52 12.37
N HIS A 79 12.95 -2.25 11.96
CA HIS A 79 11.85 -1.69 11.16
C HIS A 79 11.74 -2.39 9.81
N THR A 80 12.87 -2.67 9.15
CA THR A 80 12.88 -3.44 7.89
C THR A 80 12.36 -4.86 8.08
N ARG A 81 12.78 -5.52 9.16
CA ARG A 81 12.27 -6.85 9.51
C ARG A 81 10.76 -6.82 9.76
N ASN A 82 10.27 -5.84 10.51
CA ASN A 82 8.84 -5.67 10.78
C ASN A 82 8.04 -5.48 9.48
N PHE A 83 8.56 -4.72 8.52
CA PHE A 83 7.94 -4.54 7.22
C PHE A 83 7.89 -5.86 6.42
N GLY A 84 9.01 -6.59 6.38
CA GLY A 84 9.08 -7.90 5.74
C GLY A 84 8.17 -8.95 6.38
N GLU A 85 8.03 -8.94 7.71
CA GLU A 85 7.10 -9.83 8.43
C GLU A 85 5.63 -9.58 8.08
N VAL A 86 5.22 -8.34 7.84
CA VAL A 86 3.89 -8.02 7.33
C VAL A 86 3.68 -8.66 5.95
N ILE A 87 4.66 -8.54 5.06
CA ILE A 87 4.60 -9.18 3.73
C ILE A 87 4.53 -10.70 3.87
N LYS A 88 5.36 -11.28 4.76
CA LYS A 88 5.35 -12.71 5.05
C LYS A 88 3.98 -13.19 5.50
N ALA A 89 3.34 -12.48 6.42
CA ALA A 89 2.02 -12.84 6.95
C ALA A 89 0.92 -12.77 5.88
N LEU A 90 1.00 -11.78 4.97
CA LEU A 90 0.02 -11.60 3.91
C LEU A 90 0.24 -12.50 2.67
N HIS A 91 1.44 -13.05 2.50
CA HIS A 91 1.82 -13.98 1.42
C HIS A 91 1.40 -13.52 0.00
N PRO A 92 1.71 -12.29 -0.45
CA PRO A 92 1.38 -11.89 -1.81
C PRO A 92 2.12 -12.74 -2.84
N ASP A 93 1.50 -12.98 -4.00
CA ASP A 93 2.20 -13.60 -5.12
C ASP A 93 3.07 -12.59 -5.85
N VAL A 94 2.57 -11.34 -5.98
CA VAL A 94 3.31 -10.19 -6.52
C VAL A 94 2.99 -8.96 -5.68
N ILE A 95 4.01 -8.18 -5.32
CA ILE A 95 3.86 -6.94 -4.58
C ILE A 95 4.71 -5.82 -5.20
N ALA A 96 4.10 -4.64 -5.36
CA ALA A 96 4.81 -3.39 -5.61
C ALA A 96 5.14 -2.71 -4.27
N ILE A 97 6.39 -2.29 -4.10
CA ILE A 97 6.87 -1.62 -2.88
C ILE A 97 7.45 -0.28 -3.26
N GLN A 98 6.98 0.78 -2.61
CA GLN A 98 7.41 2.14 -2.85
C GLN A 98 8.38 2.61 -1.76
N GLU A 99 9.07 3.72 -2.00
CA GLU A 99 10.01 4.36 -1.09
C GLU A 99 11.12 3.43 -0.62
N LEU A 100 11.86 2.91 -1.58
CA LEU A 100 13.02 2.06 -1.35
C LEU A 100 14.32 2.84 -1.65
N ASP A 101 15.37 2.45 -0.95
CA ASP A 101 16.72 2.89 -1.25
C ASP A 101 17.70 1.74 -1.41
N SER A 102 18.87 2.08 -1.93
CA SER A 102 19.98 1.15 -2.13
C SER A 102 21.30 1.90 -1.96
N ALA A 103 22.07 1.51 -0.97
CA ALA A 103 23.42 2.02 -0.66
C ALA A 103 23.50 3.54 -0.36
N CYS A 104 22.43 4.16 0.18
CA CYS A 104 22.46 5.55 0.60
C CYS A 104 23.28 5.73 1.88
N ASN A 105 24.18 6.73 1.92
CA ASN A 105 25.11 6.95 3.03
C ASN A 105 24.39 7.23 4.35
N GLY A 106 23.43 8.16 4.37
CA GLY A 106 22.64 8.50 5.56
C GLY A 106 21.69 7.40 6.03
N ARG A 107 21.66 6.27 5.31
CA ARG A 107 20.83 5.08 5.59
C ARG A 107 21.68 3.83 5.73
N SER A 108 22.92 3.96 6.21
CA SER A 108 23.86 2.87 6.50
C SER A 108 24.22 2.01 5.30
N GLN A 109 24.12 2.55 4.08
CA GLN A 109 24.45 1.89 2.80
C GLN A 109 23.74 0.53 2.60
N ARG A 110 22.55 0.38 3.13
CA ARG A 110 21.75 -0.85 3.08
C ARG A 110 21.12 -1.05 1.70
N TYR A 111 20.75 -2.30 1.41
CA TYR A 111 19.96 -2.70 0.22
C TYR A 111 18.56 -3.09 0.68
N LEU A 112 17.70 -2.09 0.84
CA LEU A 112 16.44 -2.20 1.56
C LEU A 112 15.51 -3.29 0.98
N LEU A 113 15.36 -3.36 -0.34
CA LEU A 113 14.52 -4.39 -0.97
C LEU A 113 15.02 -5.81 -0.71
N GLN A 114 16.34 -6.01 -0.67
CA GLN A 114 16.92 -7.33 -0.36
C GLN A 114 16.68 -7.73 1.10
N GLU A 115 16.83 -6.78 2.03
CA GLU A 115 16.57 -7.03 3.44
C GLU A 115 15.08 -7.31 3.71
N ILE A 116 14.18 -6.59 3.03
CA ILE A 116 12.74 -6.86 3.06
C ILE A 116 12.45 -8.28 2.54
N GLN A 117 13.06 -8.67 1.41
CA GLN A 117 12.92 -10.02 0.85
C GLN A 117 13.36 -11.09 1.84
N GLN A 118 14.51 -10.92 2.48
CA GLN A 118 15.02 -11.87 3.48
C GLN A 118 14.06 -12.00 4.68
N ALA A 119 13.53 -10.88 5.17
CA ALA A 119 12.56 -10.87 6.26
C ALA A 119 11.20 -11.46 5.86
N ALA A 120 10.77 -11.27 4.61
CA ALA A 120 9.55 -11.86 4.07
C ALA A 120 9.67 -13.37 3.81
N GLY A 121 10.89 -13.90 3.79
CA GLY A 121 11.22 -15.29 3.45
C GLY A 121 11.80 -15.43 2.05
N ASP A 122 12.60 -16.47 1.84
CA ASP A 122 13.38 -16.67 0.61
C ASP A 122 12.55 -17.08 -0.62
N ASP A 123 11.23 -17.02 -0.55
CA ASP A 123 10.32 -17.47 -1.61
C ASP A 123 10.15 -16.44 -2.75
N TYR A 124 10.80 -15.29 -2.65
CA TYR A 124 10.63 -14.18 -3.59
C TYR A 124 11.86 -13.91 -4.45
N ASN A 125 11.63 -13.55 -5.70
CA ASN A 125 12.54 -12.79 -6.53
C ASN A 125 12.26 -11.29 -6.38
N ILE A 126 13.27 -10.45 -6.62
CA ILE A 126 13.17 -9.01 -6.47
C ILE A 126 13.61 -8.28 -7.73
N VAL A 127 12.96 -7.17 -8.03
CA VAL A 127 13.36 -6.23 -9.08
C VAL A 127 13.38 -4.82 -8.49
N PHE A 128 14.55 -4.22 -8.35
CA PHE A 128 14.69 -2.83 -7.91
C PHE A 128 14.66 -1.89 -9.11
N GLY A 129 13.70 -0.98 -9.11
CA GLY A 129 13.55 0.10 -10.07
C GLY A 129 14.27 1.36 -9.59
N SER A 130 15.58 1.45 -9.83
CA SER A 130 16.34 2.65 -9.51
C SER A 130 15.81 3.85 -10.30
N ALA A 131 15.23 4.82 -9.61
CA ALA A 131 14.65 6.00 -10.22
C ALA A 131 15.64 7.17 -10.27
N ALA A 132 16.35 7.45 -9.16
CA ALA A 132 17.32 8.55 -9.08
C ALA A 132 18.54 8.20 -8.21
N PRO A 133 19.70 8.84 -8.45
CA PRO A 133 20.77 8.92 -7.48
C PRO A 133 20.30 9.70 -6.25
N TYR A 134 20.70 9.25 -5.08
CA TYR A 134 20.43 9.94 -3.82
C TYR A 134 21.49 9.59 -2.79
N ASP A 135 22.10 10.59 -2.17
CA ASP A 135 23.03 10.46 -1.04
C ASP A 135 24.08 9.33 -1.22
N GLY A 136 24.76 9.32 -2.36
CA GLY A 136 25.78 8.32 -2.69
C GLY A 136 25.23 6.98 -3.18
N GLY A 137 23.96 6.72 -3.01
CA GLY A 137 23.24 5.54 -3.44
C GLY A 137 22.15 5.86 -4.46
N LYS A 138 21.01 5.14 -4.37
CA LYS A 138 19.87 5.25 -5.27
C LYS A 138 18.56 5.13 -4.49
N ILE A 139 17.53 5.84 -4.96
CA ILE A 139 16.15 5.69 -4.49
C ILE A 139 15.26 5.21 -5.62
N GLY A 140 14.13 4.58 -5.26
CA GLY A 140 13.17 4.08 -6.23
C GLY A 140 12.03 3.29 -5.61
N CYS A 141 11.48 2.40 -6.42
CA CYS A 141 10.48 1.43 -6.00
C CYS A 141 10.97 0.01 -6.36
N GLY A 142 10.22 -1.01 -5.96
CA GLY A 142 10.56 -2.39 -6.25
C GLY A 142 9.34 -3.25 -6.51
N VAL A 143 9.56 -4.39 -7.12
CA VAL A 143 8.58 -5.46 -7.19
C VAL A 143 9.21 -6.72 -6.63
N MET A 144 8.48 -7.39 -5.73
CA MET A 144 8.78 -8.75 -5.31
C MET A 144 7.71 -9.68 -5.89
N TYR A 145 8.13 -10.84 -6.35
CA TYR A 145 7.21 -11.89 -6.85
C TYR A 145 7.70 -13.28 -6.45
N LYS A 146 6.78 -14.19 -6.22
CA LYS A 146 7.12 -15.55 -5.82
C LYS A 146 7.98 -16.26 -6.84
N LYS A 147 9.01 -16.99 -6.39
CA LYS A 147 9.92 -17.78 -7.24
C LYS A 147 9.19 -18.82 -8.10
N THR A 148 8.00 -19.24 -7.69
CA THR A 148 7.13 -20.12 -8.48
C THR A 148 6.55 -19.46 -9.72
N LEU A 149 6.48 -18.12 -9.75
CA LEU A 149 6.10 -17.35 -10.92
C LEU A 149 7.34 -17.14 -11.79
N GLN A 150 7.29 -17.66 -13.01
CA GLN A 150 8.41 -17.56 -13.96
C GLN A 150 8.09 -16.42 -14.95
N PRO A 151 8.75 -15.25 -14.85
CA PRO A 151 8.51 -14.16 -15.79
C PRO A 151 9.07 -14.51 -17.18
N THR A 152 8.36 -14.10 -18.20
CA THR A 152 8.81 -14.20 -19.61
C THR A 152 9.58 -12.94 -20.04
N ALA A 153 9.32 -11.79 -19.39
CA ALA A 153 10.04 -10.55 -19.62
C ALA A 153 10.01 -9.65 -18.38
N ILE A 154 11.07 -8.88 -18.19
CA ILE A 154 11.16 -7.81 -17.20
C ILE A 154 11.72 -6.57 -17.89
N ARG A 155 11.00 -5.46 -17.80
CA ARG A 155 11.42 -4.16 -18.34
C ARG A 155 11.21 -3.04 -17.31
N GLN A 156 11.93 -1.95 -17.46
CA GLN A 156 11.77 -0.75 -16.65
C GLN A 156 11.67 0.46 -17.58
N VAL A 157 10.73 1.34 -17.29
CA VAL A 157 10.49 2.56 -18.05
C VAL A 157 10.56 3.76 -17.11
N ALA A 158 11.39 4.74 -17.44
CA ALA A 158 11.45 5.98 -16.68
C ALA A 158 10.17 6.79 -16.90
N LEU A 159 9.65 7.37 -15.81
CA LEU A 159 8.51 8.27 -15.87
C LEU A 159 8.96 9.73 -15.91
N PRO A 160 8.22 10.59 -16.60
CA PRO A 160 8.45 12.03 -16.58
C PRO A 160 8.13 12.60 -15.19
N GLY A 161 8.78 13.69 -14.82
CA GLY A 161 8.48 14.42 -13.59
C GLY A 161 9.71 14.97 -12.89
N HIS A 162 9.48 15.75 -11.86
CA HIS A 162 10.52 16.25 -10.97
C HIS A 162 11.06 15.12 -10.11
N GLU A 163 10.17 14.38 -9.47
CA GLU A 163 10.53 13.16 -8.80
C GLU A 163 10.74 12.07 -9.84
N LYS A 164 11.98 11.61 -9.95
CA LYS A 164 12.31 10.54 -10.88
C LYS A 164 11.62 9.26 -10.42
N ARG A 165 10.70 8.78 -11.24
CA ARG A 165 9.88 7.58 -10.96
C ARG A 165 10.05 6.57 -12.09
N LYS A 166 9.57 5.33 -11.89
CA LYS A 166 9.62 4.27 -12.89
C LYS A 166 8.37 3.40 -12.91
N LEU A 167 8.10 2.82 -14.07
CA LEU A 167 7.31 1.62 -14.20
C LEU A 167 8.25 0.41 -14.17
N ILE A 168 7.92 -0.60 -13.39
CA ILE A 168 8.54 -1.94 -13.43
C ILE A 168 7.51 -2.87 -14.05
N LEU A 169 7.76 -3.31 -15.29
CA LEU A 169 6.87 -4.14 -16.06
C LEU A 169 7.38 -5.58 -16.03
N ILE A 170 6.56 -6.49 -15.55
CA ILE A 170 6.88 -7.92 -15.49
C ILE A 170 5.77 -8.68 -16.22
N SER A 171 6.14 -9.41 -17.27
CA SER A 171 5.23 -10.29 -17.98
C SER A 171 5.38 -11.71 -17.46
N PHE A 172 4.27 -12.31 -17.06
CA PHE A 172 4.16 -13.72 -16.72
C PHE A 172 3.35 -14.45 -17.81
N PRO A 173 3.36 -15.78 -17.87
CA PRO A 173 2.62 -16.51 -18.91
C PRO A 173 1.12 -16.21 -18.95
N GLN A 174 0.50 -15.87 -17.83
CA GLN A 174 -0.95 -15.71 -17.72
C GLN A 174 -1.40 -14.27 -17.48
N PHE A 175 -0.51 -13.37 -17.08
CA PHE A 175 -0.81 -11.96 -16.79
C PHE A 175 0.44 -11.10 -16.85
N ASN A 176 0.24 -9.79 -16.89
CA ASN A 176 1.29 -8.81 -16.75
C ASN A 176 1.10 -8.04 -15.44
N PHE A 177 2.19 -7.62 -14.80
CA PHE A 177 2.16 -6.80 -13.61
C PHE A 177 3.04 -5.56 -13.81
N ILE A 178 2.52 -4.39 -13.47
CA ILE A 178 3.23 -3.12 -13.51
C ILE A 178 3.23 -2.53 -12.11
N GLY A 179 4.42 -2.41 -11.51
CA GLY A 179 4.62 -1.74 -10.23
C GLY A 179 5.14 -0.32 -10.42
N THR A 180 4.66 0.62 -9.61
CA THR A 180 5.08 2.02 -9.69
C THR A 180 4.98 2.77 -8.37
N HIS A 181 5.48 4.01 -8.38
CA HIS A 181 5.19 5.10 -7.46
C HIS A 181 5.12 6.38 -8.31
N LEU A 182 3.96 7.04 -8.34
CA LEU A 182 3.80 8.23 -9.18
C LEU A 182 4.30 9.51 -8.48
N ASP A 183 4.45 10.57 -9.26
CA ASP A 183 4.90 11.88 -8.79
C ASP A 183 3.82 12.57 -7.94
N LEU A 184 4.21 13.52 -7.09
CA LEU A 184 3.32 14.33 -6.27
C LEU A 184 2.57 15.40 -7.08
N GLU A 185 3.11 15.81 -8.23
CA GLU A 185 2.54 16.86 -9.05
C GLU A 185 1.58 16.30 -10.12
N THR A 186 0.38 16.86 -10.19
CA THR A 186 -0.67 16.42 -11.12
C THR A 186 -0.23 16.38 -12.59
N PRO A 187 0.44 17.40 -13.16
CA PRO A 187 0.89 17.33 -14.55
C PRO A 187 1.84 16.16 -14.80
N HIS A 188 2.69 15.84 -13.83
CA HIS A 188 3.63 14.73 -13.96
C HIS A 188 2.94 13.37 -13.83
N ARG A 189 1.93 13.26 -12.94
CA ARG A 189 1.08 12.06 -12.88
C ARG A 189 0.35 11.83 -14.21
N GLN A 190 -0.23 12.90 -14.78
CA GLN A 190 -0.93 12.83 -16.07
C GLN A 190 -0.01 12.37 -17.19
N SER A 191 1.21 12.91 -17.27
CA SER A 191 2.23 12.49 -18.26
C SER A 191 2.71 11.05 -18.01
N SER A 192 2.78 10.64 -16.73
CA SER A 192 3.12 9.26 -16.37
C SER A 192 2.04 8.27 -16.81
N ILE A 193 0.75 8.66 -16.72
CA ILE A 193 -0.34 7.84 -17.24
C ILE A 193 -0.31 7.77 -18.80
N GLU A 194 0.07 8.83 -19.47
CA GLU A 194 0.32 8.79 -20.93
C GLU A 194 1.42 7.79 -21.27
N GLN A 195 2.54 7.84 -20.56
CA GLN A 195 3.63 6.86 -20.75
C GLN A 195 3.15 5.43 -20.48
N LEU A 196 2.37 5.20 -19.41
CA LEU A 196 1.75 3.90 -19.14
C LEU A 196 0.88 3.44 -20.33
N GLN A 197 0.05 4.32 -20.87
CA GLN A 197 -0.81 4.01 -22.03
C GLN A 197 0.01 3.60 -23.26
N HIS A 198 1.17 4.23 -23.48
CA HIS A 198 2.11 3.84 -24.56
C HIS A 198 2.73 2.46 -24.36
N GLU A 199 2.89 2.01 -23.12
CA GLU A 199 3.46 0.70 -22.83
C GLU A 199 2.45 -0.45 -22.98
N LEU A 200 1.14 -0.20 -22.77
CA LEU A 200 0.13 -1.27 -22.80
C LEU A 200 0.14 -2.12 -24.07
N PRO A 201 0.21 -1.54 -25.31
CA PRO A 201 0.23 -2.32 -26.55
C PRO A 201 1.49 -3.16 -26.74
N THR A 202 2.55 -2.90 -25.96
CA THR A 202 3.83 -3.63 -26.06
C THR A 202 3.86 -4.88 -25.19
N LEU A 203 2.85 -5.07 -24.33
CA LEU A 203 2.76 -6.20 -23.42
C LEU A 203 2.08 -7.40 -24.11
N PRO A 204 2.37 -8.63 -23.66
CA PRO A 204 1.61 -9.81 -24.08
C PRO A 204 0.10 -9.65 -23.87
N ASN A 205 -0.70 -10.22 -24.75
CA ASN A 205 -2.16 -10.15 -24.73
C ASN A 205 -2.76 -11.00 -23.58
N ALA A 206 -2.61 -10.50 -22.35
CA ALA A 206 -3.07 -11.10 -21.11
C ALA A 206 -3.45 -9.95 -20.15
N PRO A 207 -4.23 -10.21 -19.07
CA PRO A 207 -4.59 -9.20 -18.08
C PRO A 207 -3.37 -8.42 -17.60
N VAL A 208 -3.49 -7.08 -17.59
CA VAL A 208 -2.44 -6.17 -17.10
C VAL A 208 -2.88 -5.60 -15.77
N PHE A 209 -2.19 -5.98 -14.70
CA PHE A 209 -2.39 -5.40 -13.38
C PHE A 209 -1.43 -4.24 -13.17
N PHE A 210 -1.96 -3.11 -12.70
CA PHE A 210 -1.20 -1.92 -12.37
C PHE A 210 -1.34 -1.63 -10.88
N ALA A 211 -0.23 -1.57 -10.16
CA ALA A 211 -0.23 -1.43 -8.70
C ALA A 211 0.81 -0.44 -8.22
N GLY A 212 0.47 0.33 -7.20
CA GLY A 212 1.40 1.29 -6.60
C GLY A 212 0.72 2.31 -5.72
N ASP A 213 1.56 3.14 -5.11
CA ASP A 213 1.21 4.45 -4.60
C ASP A 213 1.11 5.41 -5.80
N LEU A 214 -0.11 5.82 -6.10
CA LEU A 214 -0.37 6.67 -7.25
C LEU A 214 -0.32 8.16 -6.91
N ASN A 215 -0.15 8.51 -5.61
CA ASN A 215 -0.21 9.89 -5.11
C ASN A 215 -1.43 10.65 -5.64
N ASP A 216 -2.54 9.94 -5.83
CA ASP A 216 -3.76 10.43 -6.47
C ASP A 216 -4.97 9.64 -6.00
N SER A 217 -6.17 10.23 -6.13
CA SER A 217 -7.42 9.60 -5.75
C SER A 217 -8.53 9.90 -6.75
N PRO A 218 -9.41 8.92 -7.07
CA PRO A 218 -10.59 9.16 -7.89
C PRO A 218 -11.62 10.06 -7.19
N MET A 219 -11.45 10.32 -5.89
CA MET A 219 -12.29 11.21 -5.10
C MET A 219 -11.89 12.68 -5.24
N TRP A 220 -10.69 12.95 -5.77
CA TRP A 220 -10.22 14.30 -5.98
C TRP A 220 -10.85 14.92 -7.22
N LYS A 221 -10.89 16.27 -7.26
CA LYS A 221 -11.37 16.99 -8.43
C LYS A 221 -10.53 16.68 -9.66
N ALA A 222 -11.15 16.59 -10.81
CA ALA A 222 -10.50 16.23 -12.07
C ALA A 222 -9.30 17.12 -12.44
N GLU A 223 -9.31 18.39 -12.01
CA GLU A 223 -8.25 19.36 -12.28
C GLU A 223 -6.96 19.05 -11.53
N VAL A 224 -7.04 18.30 -10.41
CA VAL A 224 -5.90 17.94 -9.56
C VAL A 224 -5.68 16.43 -9.51
N SER A 225 -6.23 15.68 -10.47
CA SER A 225 -6.14 14.22 -10.53
C SER A 225 -5.80 13.73 -11.94
N ALA A 226 -5.05 12.64 -12.02
CA ALA A 226 -4.81 11.89 -13.25
C ALA A 226 -5.77 10.69 -13.40
N PHE A 227 -6.61 10.40 -12.40
CA PHE A 227 -7.58 9.30 -12.43
C PHE A 227 -8.54 9.35 -13.61
N PRO A 228 -9.09 10.52 -14.04
CA PRO A 228 -9.94 10.56 -15.22
C PRO A 228 -9.29 10.00 -16.48
N LYS A 229 -7.97 10.22 -16.64
CA LYS A 229 -7.17 9.64 -17.73
C LYS A 229 -6.87 8.16 -17.50
N LEU A 230 -6.47 7.77 -16.29
CA LEU A 230 -6.17 6.39 -15.91
C LEU A 230 -7.39 5.48 -16.11
N LEU A 231 -8.56 5.92 -15.66
CA LEU A 231 -9.81 5.16 -15.77
C LEU A 231 -10.35 5.03 -17.20
N GLN A 232 -9.73 5.64 -18.21
CA GLN A 232 -10.04 5.32 -19.61
C GLN A 232 -9.62 3.88 -19.95
N ASN A 233 -8.48 3.42 -19.42
CA ASN A 233 -7.89 2.12 -19.73
C ASN A 233 -7.95 1.10 -18.60
N PHE A 234 -8.21 1.54 -17.35
CA PHE A 234 -8.14 0.68 -16.18
C PHE A 234 -9.43 0.69 -15.35
N THR A 235 -9.65 -0.39 -14.61
CA THR A 235 -10.70 -0.54 -13.58
C THR A 235 -10.01 -0.82 -12.24
N ILE A 236 -10.44 -0.13 -11.19
CA ILE A 236 -9.93 -0.34 -9.82
C ILE A 236 -10.46 -1.69 -9.31
N LEU A 237 -9.59 -2.52 -8.79
CA LEU A 237 -9.92 -3.81 -8.15
C LEU A 237 -9.82 -3.75 -6.63
N SER A 238 -8.90 -2.93 -6.12
CA SER A 238 -8.65 -2.81 -4.68
C SER A 238 -9.71 -1.98 -3.97
N ALA A 239 -9.74 -2.09 -2.64
CA ALA A 239 -10.49 -1.17 -1.79
C ALA A 239 -10.06 0.29 -2.06
N THR A 240 -11.02 1.22 -1.92
CA THR A 240 -10.86 2.62 -2.32
C THR A 240 -10.91 3.60 -1.14
N THR A 241 -10.76 3.10 0.09
CA THR A 241 -10.81 3.94 1.29
C THR A 241 -9.79 3.51 2.32
N GLY A 242 -9.07 4.48 2.87
CA GLY A 242 -8.30 4.34 4.09
C GLY A 242 -6.93 3.72 3.94
N SER A 243 -6.18 3.97 2.86
CA SER A 243 -4.80 3.49 2.75
C SER A 243 -3.78 4.30 3.57
N LEU A 244 -4.16 5.49 4.05
CA LEU A 244 -3.32 6.34 4.89
C LEU A 244 -3.78 6.28 6.35
N PRO A 245 -2.90 5.97 7.32
CA PRO A 245 -3.24 5.97 8.74
C PRO A 245 -3.75 7.31 9.27
N ASP A 246 -3.12 8.40 8.87
CA ASP A 246 -3.42 9.74 9.35
C ASP A 246 -4.61 10.38 8.59
N GLU A 247 -4.99 9.83 7.44
CA GLU A 247 -6.10 10.29 6.60
C GLU A 247 -7.04 9.10 6.28
N PRO A 248 -7.87 8.65 7.26
CA PRO A 248 -8.59 7.38 7.18
C PRO A 248 -9.63 7.27 6.06
N ASN A 249 -10.00 8.39 5.43
CA ASN A 249 -10.90 8.43 4.29
C ASN A 249 -10.18 8.51 2.95
N GLU A 250 -8.86 8.74 2.95
CA GLU A 250 -8.06 8.87 1.75
C GLU A 250 -7.46 7.52 1.35
N THR A 251 -7.35 7.33 0.06
CA THR A 251 -6.63 6.22 -0.55
C THR A 251 -5.86 6.74 -1.74
N ILE A 252 -4.57 6.42 -1.78
CA ILE A 252 -3.68 6.72 -2.89
C ILE A 252 -2.95 5.47 -3.39
N ASP A 253 -3.15 4.35 -2.70
CA ASP A 253 -2.56 3.04 -3.01
C ASP A 253 -3.60 2.15 -3.67
N TYR A 254 -3.32 1.65 -4.88
CA TYR A 254 -4.29 0.91 -5.67
C TYR A 254 -3.70 -0.31 -6.36
N VAL A 255 -4.60 -1.28 -6.62
CA VAL A 255 -4.41 -2.35 -7.60
C VAL A 255 -5.54 -2.24 -8.63
N LEU A 256 -5.19 -2.11 -9.89
CA LEU A 256 -6.11 -1.97 -11.02
C LEU A 256 -5.87 -3.07 -12.05
N VAL A 257 -6.83 -3.29 -12.93
CA VAL A 257 -6.71 -4.14 -14.13
C VAL A 257 -7.07 -3.36 -15.37
N ASP A 258 -6.43 -3.67 -16.50
CA ASP A 258 -6.80 -3.08 -17.78
C ASP A 258 -8.22 -3.49 -18.21
N LYS A 259 -8.97 -2.55 -18.77
CA LYS A 259 -10.36 -2.78 -19.20
C LYS A 259 -10.49 -3.82 -20.30
N ALA A 260 -9.49 -3.95 -21.16
CA ALA A 260 -9.52 -4.93 -22.25
C ALA A 260 -9.64 -6.37 -21.74
N HIS A 261 -9.12 -6.64 -20.54
CA HIS A 261 -9.10 -7.97 -19.95
C HIS A 261 -9.88 -8.10 -18.64
N GLN A 262 -10.58 -7.05 -18.17
CA GLN A 262 -11.28 -7.08 -16.89
C GLN A 262 -12.30 -8.26 -16.75
N ASN A 263 -12.91 -8.69 -17.86
CA ASN A 263 -13.83 -9.81 -17.90
C ASN A 263 -13.16 -11.18 -17.66
N LYS A 264 -11.84 -11.26 -17.83
CA LYS A 264 -11.01 -12.44 -17.55
C LYS A 264 -10.58 -12.52 -16.08
N VAL A 265 -10.95 -11.54 -15.26
CA VAL A 265 -10.54 -11.44 -13.87
C VAL A 265 -11.76 -11.42 -12.96
N GLU A 266 -11.69 -12.19 -11.89
CA GLU A 266 -12.71 -12.22 -10.84
C GLU A 266 -12.05 -11.88 -9.51
N VAL A 267 -12.49 -10.79 -8.86
CA VAL A 267 -12.05 -10.42 -7.51
C VAL A 267 -12.72 -11.32 -6.50
N LYS A 268 -11.94 -11.97 -5.65
CA LYS A 268 -12.43 -12.82 -4.55
C LYS A 268 -12.44 -12.09 -3.22
N GLN A 269 -11.45 -11.26 -2.97
CA GLN A 269 -11.41 -10.35 -1.82
C GLN A 269 -10.45 -9.20 -2.09
N THR A 270 -10.63 -8.11 -1.35
CA THR A 270 -9.72 -6.98 -1.30
C THR A 270 -9.74 -6.34 0.07
N HIS A 271 -8.59 -5.89 0.55
CA HIS A 271 -8.46 -5.27 1.86
C HIS A 271 -7.41 -4.17 1.88
N VAL A 272 -7.70 -3.14 2.68
CA VAL A 272 -6.70 -2.29 3.32
C VAL A 272 -6.42 -2.91 4.69
N VAL A 273 -5.18 -3.34 4.92
CA VAL A 273 -4.82 -4.14 6.09
C VAL A 273 -4.38 -3.23 7.22
N LYS A 274 -5.27 -2.94 8.16
CA LYS A 274 -4.99 -2.07 9.33
C LYS A 274 -4.38 -2.82 10.49
N GLN A 275 -4.71 -4.10 10.63
CA GLN A 275 -4.26 -4.98 11.73
C GLN A 275 -3.98 -6.37 11.18
N LEU A 276 -2.94 -7.01 11.72
CA LEU A 276 -2.57 -8.39 11.47
C LEU A 276 -2.36 -9.14 12.77
N TYR A 277 -2.76 -10.39 12.83
CA TYR A 277 -2.35 -11.29 13.90
C TYR A 277 -1.03 -11.97 13.50
N MET A 278 0.05 -11.66 14.20
CA MET A 278 1.39 -12.17 13.93
C MET A 278 2.11 -12.46 15.23
N ASN A 279 2.88 -13.56 15.25
CA ASN A 279 3.74 -13.92 16.39
C ASN A 279 2.97 -13.93 17.73
N GLY A 280 1.71 -14.42 17.72
CA GLY A 280 0.89 -14.55 18.91
C GLY A 280 0.22 -13.26 19.39
N SER A 281 0.28 -12.18 18.61
CA SER A 281 -0.33 -10.89 18.97
C SER A 281 -0.92 -10.15 17.77
N VAL A 282 -1.83 -9.20 18.04
CA VAL A 282 -2.33 -8.26 17.01
C VAL A 282 -1.30 -7.17 16.81
N LYS A 283 -0.89 -6.97 15.57
CA LYS A 283 0.00 -5.88 15.14
C LYS A 283 -0.77 -4.84 14.34
N GLU A 284 -0.68 -3.60 14.77
CA GLU A 284 -1.18 -2.44 14.03
C GLU A 284 -0.20 -2.10 12.90
N THR A 285 -0.61 -2.24 11.65
CA THR A 285 0.29 -2.00 10.50
C THR A 285 0.68 -0.53 10.34
N LYS A 286 -0.12 0.40 10.89
CA LYS A 286 0.25 1.83 10.98
C LYS A 286 1.55 2.10 11.75
N THR A 287 2.00 1.16 12.58
CA THR A 287 3.27 1.30 13.30
C THR A 287 4.48 0.98 12.43
N VAL A 288 4.25 0.34 11.28
CA VAL A 288 5.30 -0.14 10.38
C VAL A 288 5.59 0.86 9.27
N SER A 289 4.54 1.50 8.74
CA SER A 289 4.62 2.50 7.68
C SER A 289 3.54 3.56 7.88
N ASP A 290 3.69 4.72 7.26
CA ASP A 290 2.65 5.75 7.12
C ASP A 290 1.62 5.43 6.03
N HIS A 291 1.73 4.26 5.40
CA HIS A 291 0.72 3.65 4.56
C HIS A 291 0.25 2.32 5.14
N TYR A 292 -0.95 1.90 4.77
CA TYR A 292 -1.43 0.54 5.00
C TYR A 292 -1.16 -0.34 3.78
N PRO A 293 -0.87 -1.65 3.96
CA PRO A 293 -0.84 -2.59 2.85
C PRO A 293 -2.22 -2.69 2.18
N VAL A 294 -2.26 -2.68 0.86
CA VAL A 294 -3.47 -2.87 0.07
C VAL A 294 -3.30 -4.08 -0.82
N PHE A 295 -4.22 -5.05 -0.75
CA PHE A 295 -4.17 -6.22 -1.61
C PHE A 295 -5.52 -6.57 -2.25
N VAL A 296 -5.43 -7.33 -3.32
CA VAL A 296 -6.56 -7.98 -3.98
C VAL A 296 -6.21 -9.43 -4.31
N ASP A 297 -7.13 -10.35 -4.03
CA ASP A 297 -7.07 -11.72 -4.49
C ASP A 297 -7.92 -11.88 -5.73
N VAL A 298 -7.31 -12.27 -6.83
CA VAL A 298 -7.96 -12.43 -8.12
C VAL A 298 -7.87 -13.86 -8.60
N LYS A 299 -8.94 -14.33 -9.23
CA LYS A 299 -8.95 -15.56 -10.00
C LYS A 299 -8.94 -15.21 -11.49
N LEU A 300 -8.00 -15.77 -12.25
CA LEU A 300 -8.01 -15.70 -13.69
C LEU A 300 -9.02 -16.73 -14.24
N LYS A 301 -9.83 -16.32 -15.23
CA LYS A 301 -10.88 -17.15 -15.88
C LYS A 301 -10.38 -17.78 -17.14
#